data_cc4f7cf2f100b461f401e47ecd1068a5
#
_entry.id   cc4f7cf2f100b461f401e47ecd1068a5
#
_cell.length_a   1.000
_cell.length_b   1.000
_cell.length_c   1.000
_cell.angle_alpha   90.00
_cell.angle_beta   90.00
_cell.angle_gamma   90.00
#
_symmetry.space_group_name_H-M   'P 1'
#
loop_
_entity.id
_entity.type
_entity.pdbx_description
1 polymer ?
#
loop_
_entity_poly.entity_id
_entity_poly.type
_entity_poly.pdbx_seq_one_letter_code
_entity_poly.pdbx_strand_id
1 'polypeptide(L)'
;SIAILTAVAVDFRYNAHVDLRTAANQRDDAQAYFLAKSSIGLSRLVLSFQKRLESIPLPNLPGMPSGFKIQLHQLARVDCHMLRSMVTSGGEPEPRRDEARGGGSEVDAVRAPPRRSFGGFTGCFDSNMQAEESKINLNALNMATSPTTFSALRILTDKRFEFLFEAEDRNRVRVTPQELLIHIQDWVDGDEVQSSLNLTGAGAPSPFVSGFTDENGDYMRYEPRYETKNAYFDSLDELYLVHGVNDRIMAALRERLTVYPSINGAANINADDPVLLLFAIQNVVDLPKATHTKFKDPLFWVEVVNAVRTARAISVLGLSTQDFRAILQGLGIPVKSDYARFVSDRNTTFTIHGTGTGGNVTRKLTAVVRMDTGGLGRLVYWREE
;
A
#
# COMPACT_ATOMS: atom_id res chain seq x y z
N SER A 1 9.73 -52.92 38.89
CA SER A 1 9.95 -53.13 37.40
C SER A 1 8.81 -52.63 36.54
N ILE A 2 7.52 -52.91 36.86
CA ILE A 2 6.34 -52.50 36.05
C ILE A 2 6.19 -50.97 36.05
N ALA A 3 6.37 -50.29 37.16
CA ALA A 3 6.25 -48.80 37.25
C ALA A 3 7.28 -48.09 36.35
N ILE A 4 8.50 -48.59 36.22
CA ILE A 4 9.52 -48.00 35.37
C ILE A 4 9.16 -48.20 33.87
N LEU A 5 8.68 -49.36 33.52
CA LEU A 5 8.24 -49.66 32.15
C LEU A 5 7.04 -48.79 31.77
N THR A 6 6.10 -48.58 32.67
CA THR A 6 4.95 -47.69 32.44
C THR A 6 5.38 -46.26 32.27
N ALA A 7 6.31 -45.77 33.10
CA ALA A 7 6.83 -44.41 32.99
C ALA A 7 7.54 -44.18 31.63
N VAL A 8 8.40 -45.11 31.22
CA VAL A 8 9.08 -45.07 29.93
C VAL A 8 8.09 -45.13 28.77
N ALA A 9 7.06 -45.97 28.84
CA ALA A 9 6.04 -46.06 27.80
C ALA A 9 5.20 -44.79 27.66
N VAL A 10 4.87 -44.16 28.80
CA VAL A 10 4.14 -42.86 28.80
C VAL A 10 5.01 -41.77 28.22
N ASP A 11 6.29 -41.70 28.61
CA ASP A 11 7.21 -40.69 28.12
C ASP A 11 7.43 -40.85 26.59
N PHE A 12 7.64 -42.06 26.14
CA PHE A 12 7.76 -42.35 24.70
C PHE A 12 6.51 -41.97 23.89
N ARG A 13 5.31 -42.28 24.44
CA ARG A 13 4.03 -41.92 23.83
C ARG A 13 3.86 -40.41 23.78
N TYR A 14 4.24 -39.70 24.85
CA TYR A 14 4.18 -38.23 24.89
C TYR A 14 5.10 -37.63 23.84
N ASN A 15 6.37 -38.03 23.79
CA ASN A 15 7.34 -37.53 22.83
C ASN A 15 6.91 -37.80 21.39
N ALA A 16 6.47 -39.03 21.09
CA ALA A 16 5.95 -39.39 19.76
C ALA A 16 4.73 -38.53 19.35
N HIS A 17 3.86 -38.18 20.30
CA HIS A 17 2.73 -37.33 20.03
C HIS A 17 3.14 -35.86 19.79
N VAL A 18 4.12 -35.35 20.54
CA VAL A 18 4.71 -34.02 20.33
C VAL A 18 5.38 -33.96 18.96
N ASP A 19 6.19 -34.95 18.61
CA ASP A 19 6.88 -35.01 17.31
C ASP A 19 5.88 -35.05 16.15
N LEU A 20 4.81 -35.82 16.26
CA LEU A 20 3.77 -35.89 15.24
C LEU A 20 3.07 -34.52 15.05
N ARG A 21 2.76 -33.81 16.16
CA ARG A 21 2.17 -32.47 16.09
C ARG A 21 3.13 -31.46 15.50
N THR A 22 4.40 -31.53 15.86
CA THR A 22 5.44 -30.65 15.31
C THR A 22 5.60 -30.87 13.81
N ALA A 23 5.67 -32.11 13.36
CA ALA A 23 5.74 -32.44 11.93
C ALA A 23 4.47 -31.99 11.17
N ALA A 24 3.29 -32.14 11.77
CA ALA A 24 2.04 -31.64 11.18
C ALA A 24 2.05 -30.10 11.05
N ASN A 25 2.48 -29.38 12.11
CA ASN A 25 2.58 -27.92 12.08
C ASN A 25 3.62 -27.44 11.05
N GLN A 26 4.77 -28.07 10.92
CA GLN A 26 5.77 -27.75 9.90
C GLN A 26 5.23 -27.95 8.48
N ARG A 27 4.50 -29.02 8.25
CA ARG A 27 3.82 -29.25 6.96
C ARG A 27 2.78 -28.18 6.67
N ASP A 28 1.95 -27.84 7.65
CA ASP A 28 0.89 -26.84 7.50
C ASP A 28 1.50 -25.44 7.31
N ASP A 29 2.62 -25.15 7.96
CA ASP A 29 3.39 -23.91 7.78
C ASP A 29 3.96 -23.79 6.36
N ALA A 30 4.61 -24.85 5.86
CA ALA A 30 5.10 -24.86 4.49
C ALA A 30 3.95 -24.70 3.46
N GLN A 31 2.80 -25.33 3.70
CA GLN A 31 1.62 -25.18 2.84
C GLN A 31 1.10 -23.73 2.87
N ALA A 32 0.98 -23.13 4.05
CA ALA A 32 0.54 -21.74 4.22
C ALA A 32 1.50 -20.78 3.48
N TYR A 33 2.80 -20.97 3.63
CA TYR A 33 3.82 -20.19 2.92
C TYR A 33 3.67 -20.26 1.40
N PHE A 34 3.59 -21.47 0.83
CA PHE A 34 3.46 -21.61 -0.62
C PHE A 34 2.13 -21.09 -1.15
N LEU A 35 1.04 -21.17 -0.39
CA LEU A 35 -0.24 -20.58 -0.74
C LEU A 35 -0.14 -19.05 -0.76
N ALA A 36 0.47 -18.43 0.26
CA ALA A 36 0.71 -16.98 0.28
C ALA A 36 1.60 -16.52 -0.90
N LYS A 37 2.67 -17.28 -1.19
CA LYS A 37 3.56 -17.00 -2.33
C LYS A 37 2.83 -17.13 -3.67
N SER A 38 1.96 -18.12 -3.80
CA SER A 38 1.14 -18.33 -5.00
C SER A 38 0.14 -17.18 -5.20
N SER A 39 -0.45 -16.66 -4.12
CA SER A 39 -1.36 -15.49 -4.20
C SER A 39 -0.64 -14.26 -4.76
N ILE A 40 0.61 -14.01 -4.35
CA ILE A 40 1.44 -12.93 -4.91
C ILE A 40 1.75 -13.19 -6.38
N GLY A 41 2.11 -14.43 -6.75
CA GLY A 41 2.38 -14.81 -8.14
C GLY A 41 1.17 -14.55 -9.06
N LEU A 42 -0.01 -14.95 -8.61
CA LEU A 42 -1.26 -14.72 -9.34
C LEU A 42 -1.63 -13.24 -9.43
N SER A 43 -1.44 -12.50 -8.35
CA SER A 43 -1.65 -11.03 -8.34
C SER A 43 -0.74 -10.34 -9.36
N ARG A 44 0.54 -10.74 -9.45
CA ARG A 44 1.47 -10.23 -10.47
C ARG A 44 1.01 -10.57 -11.89
N LEU A 45 0.41 -11.75 -12.08
CA LEU A 45 -0.17 -12.13 -13.38
C LEU A 45 -1.36 -11.24 -13.72
N VAL A 46 -2.27 -10.97 -12.79
CA VAL A 46 -3.41 -10.06 -12.97
C VAL A 46 -2.93 -8.66 -13.33
N LEU A 47 -1.91 -8.13 -12.63
CA LEU A 47 -1.31 -6.83 -12.92
C LEU A 47 -0.65 -6.79 -14.31
N SER A 48 0.04 -7.86 -14.72
CA SER A 48 0.64 -7.95 -16.05
C SER A 48 -0.42 -7.97 -17.16
N PHE A 49 -1.55 -8.60 -16.89
CA PHE A 49 -2.69 -8.62 -17.80
C PHE A 49 -3.34 -7.24 -17.89
N GLN A 50 -3.56 -6.56 -16.76
CA GLN A 50 -4.02 -5.17 -16.73
C GLN A 50 -3.14 -4.28 -17.61
N LYS A 51 -1.81 -4.35 -17.45
CA LYS A 51 -0.87 -3.55 -18.23
C LYS A 51 -0.96 -3.84 -19.73
N ARG A 52 -1.17 -5.09 -20.13
CA ARG A 52 -1.37 -5.46 -21.55
C ARG A 52 -2.68 -4.88 -22.06
N LEU A 53 -3.76 -4.92 -21.30
CA LEU A 53 -5.04 -4.32 -21.68
C LEU A 53 -4.91 -2.79 -21.85
N GLU A 54 -4.17 -2.11 -20.98
CA GLU A 54 -3.91 -0.68 -21.07
C GLU A 54 -3.10 -0.29 -22.33
N SER A 55 -2.32 -1.22 -22.89
CA SER A 55 -1.52 -1.00 -24.11
C SER A 55 -2.31 -1.23 -25.41
N ILE A 56 -3.49 -1.85 -25.35
CA ILE A 56 -4.34 -2.08 -26.52
C ILE A 56 -5.18 -0.84 -26.76
N PRO A 57 -5.08 -0.19 -27.93
CA PRO A 57 -5.96 0.92 -28.27
C PRO A 57 -7.38 0.39 -28.42
N LEU A 58 -8.19 0.61 -27.37
CA LEU A 58 -9.60 0.26 -27.43
C LEU A 58 -10.33 1.24 -28.36
N PRO A 59 -11.20 0.75 -29.26
CA PRO A 59 -12.02 1.62 -30.11
C PRO A 59 -12.92 2.47 -29.24
N ASN A 60 -13.15 3.73 -29.62
CA ASN A 60 -14.10 4.61 -28.97
C ASN A 60 -15.50 3.99 -29.06
N LEU A 61 -15.94 3.33 -27.99
CA LEU A 61 -17.29 2.79 -27.91
C LEU A 61 -18.26 3.92 -27.56
N PRO A 62 -19.40 4.03 -28.26
CA PRO A 62 -20.40 5.03 -27.94
C PRO A 62 -20.85 4.92 -26.47
N GLY A 63 -20.73 6.00 -25.71
CA GLY A 63 -21.08 6.06 -24.29
C GLY A 63 -19.94 5.76 -23.32
N MET A 64 -18.71 5.46 -23.80
CA MET A 64 -17.52 5.33 -22.96
C MET A 64 -16.60 6.55 -23.10
N PRO A 65 -16.00 7.04 -22.00
CA PRO A 65 -15.01 8.10 -22.04
C PRO A 65 -13.82 7.71 -22.92
N SER A 66 -13.29 8.64 -23.68
CA SER A 66 -12.07 8.42 -24.47
C SER A 66 -10.86 8.20 -23.55
N GLY A 67 -10.11 7.12 -23.75
CA GLY A 67 -8.91 6.83 -22.96
C GLY A 67 -9.14 5.92 -21.76
N PHE A 68 -10.17 5.16 -21.79
CA PHE A 68 -10.58 4.11 -20.87
C PHE A 68 -9.44 3.19 -20.40
N LYS A 69 -9.24 3.08 -19.08
CA LYS A 69 -8.25 2.20 -18.46
C LYS A 69 -8.89 1.30 -17.42
N ILE A 70 -8.70 0.01 -17.58
CA ILE A 70 -9.27 -0.99 -16.67
C ILE A 70 -8.34 -1.14 -15.46
N GLN A 71 -8.84 -0.83 -14.26
CA GLN A 71 -8.11 -1.03 -13.00
C GLN A 71 -8.47 -2.40 -12.41
N LEU A 72 -7.95 -3.47 -13.02
CA LEU A 72 -8.23 -4.85 -12.58
C LEU A 72 -7.84 -5.10 -11.13
N HIS A 73 -6.80 -4.44 -10.63
CA HIS A 73 -6.35 -4.59 -9.25
C HIS A 73 -7.39 -4.16 -8.20
N GLN A 74 -8.32 -3.26 -8.56
CA GLN A 74 -9.44 -2.86 -7.69
C GLN A 74 -10.65 -3.78 -7.82
N LEU A 75 -10.83 -4.40 -8.99
CA LEU A 75 -11.98 -5.26 -9.29
C LEU A 75 -11.71 -6.73 -8.98
N ALA A 76 -10.49 -7.20 -9.19
CA ALA A 76 -10.12 -8.59 -9.05
C ALA A 76 -9.53 -8.88 -7.67
N ARG A 77 -10.33 -9.48 -6.80
CA ARG A 77 -9.82 -10.09 -5.59
C ARG A 77 -9.23 -11.45 -5.94
N VAL A 78 -7.94 -11.62 -5.75
CA VAL A 78 -7.25 -12.87 -6.06
C VAL A 78 -7.29 -13.77 -4.82
N ASP A 79 -8.30 -14.62 -4.77
CA ASP A 79 -8.52 -15.57 -3.69
C ASP A 79 -8.76 -17.00 -4.22
N CYS A 80 -8.80 -17.97 -3.32
CA CYS A 80 -9.05 -19.35 -3.69
C CYS A 80 -10.46 -19.60 -4.26
N HIS A 81 -11.42 -18.69 -4.03
CA HIS A 81 -12.77 -18.78 -4.59
C HIS A 81 -12.78 -18.42 -6.07
N MET A 82 -12.03 -17.35 -6.44
CA MET A 82 -11.86 -16.94 -7.84
C MET A 82 -11.29 -18.08 -8.69
N LEU A 83 -10.22 -18.71 -8.21
CA LEU A 83 -9.63 -19.83 -8.94
C LEU A 83 -10.55 -21.03 -9.03
N ARG A 84 -11.28 -21.33 -7.96
CA ARG A 84 -12.25 -22.43 -7.97
C ARG A 84 -13.37 -22.18 -8.99
N SER A 85 -13.88 -20.97 -9.09
CA SER A 85 -14.91 -20.62 -10.09
C SER A 85 -14.38 -20.74 -11.51
N MET A 86 -13.10 -20.44 -11.76
CA MET A 86 -12.48 -20.61 -13.07
C MET A 86 -12.30 -22.09 -13.44
N VAL A 87 -11.94 -22.95 -12.47
CA VAL A 87 -11.73 -24.39 -12.69
C VAL A 87 -13.07 -25.12 -12.84
N THR A 88 -14.10 -24.75 -12.06
CA THR A 88 -15.42 -25.40 -12.14
C THR A 88 -16.22 -24.95 -13.36
N SER A 89 -15.96 -23.78 -13.94
CA SER A 89 -16.56 -23.38 -15.22
C SER A 89 -16.04 -24.20 -16.41
N GLY A 90 -14.98 -25.00 -16.25
CA GLY A 90 -14.39 -25.90 -17.24
C GLY A 90 -14.95 -27.33 -17.23
N GLY A 91 -16.06 -27.58 -16.55
CA GLY A 91 -16.86 -28.81 -16.71
C GLY A 91 -16.31 -30.07 -16.05
N GLU A 92 -16.32 -30.15 -14.73
CA GLU A 92 -16.49 -31.44 -14.04
C GLU A 92 -17.79 -31.41 -13.23
N PRO A 93 -18.67 -32.46 -13.38
CA PRO A 93 -19.90 -32.54 -12.63
C PRO A 93 -19.60 -32.75 -11.15
N GLU A 94 -20.31 -32.03 -10.28
CA GLU A 94 -20.32 -32.34 -8.85
C GLU A 94 -20.53 -33.83 -8.63
N PRO A 95 -19.78 -34.48 -7.73
CA PRO A 95 -20.11 -35.86 -7.37
C PRO A 95 -21.51 -35.88 -6.77
N ARG A 96 -22.42 -36.59 -7.45
CA ARG A 96 -23.76 -36.84 -6.95
C ARG A 96 -23.66 -37.39 -5.53
N ARG A 97 -24.39 -36.78 -4.61
CA ARG A 97 -24.69 -37.36 -3.30
C ARG A 97 -25.51 -38.63 -3.57
N ASP A 98 -24.85 -39.75 -3.58
CA ASP A 98 -25.54 -41.03 -3.44
C ASP A 98 -26.11 -41.07 -2.02
N GLU A 99 -27.45 -41.10 -1.99
CA GLU A 99 -28.22 -41.41 -0.81
C GLU A 99 -27.97 -42.86 -0.41
N ALA A 100 -27.01 -43.09 0.47
CA ALA A 100 -26.87 -44.36 1.15
C ALA A 100 -27.71 -44.35 2.43
N ARG A 101 -28.90 -44.92 2.33
CA ARG A 101 -29.67 -45.43 3.46
C ARG A 101 -28.84 -46.51 4.18
N GLY A 102 -28.60 -46.33 5.46
CA GLY A 102 -28.04 -47.36 6.31
C GLY A 102 -27.79 -46.84 7.72
N GLY A 103 -28.66 -47.27 8.67
CA GLY A 103 -28.62 -46.85 10.07
C GLY A 103 -27.44 -47.38 10.83
N GLY A 104 -27.01 -46.67 11.84
CA GLY A 104 -26.02 -47.08 12.83
C GLY A 104 -25.48 -45.90 13.65
N SER A 105 -26.00 -45.75 14.88
CA SER A 105 -25.36 -45.27 16.08
C SER A 105 -24.54 -43.97 16.06
N GLU A 106 -25.09 -42.99 16.72
CA GLU A 106 -24.48 -41.75 17.18
C GLU A 106 -23.25 -41.98 18.03
N VAL A 107 -22.14 -41.42 17.60
CA VAL A 107 -21.12 -40.84 18.50
C VAL A 107 -20.74 -39.51 17.87
N ASP A 108 -21.00 -38.41 18.57
CA ASP A 108 -20.70 -37.03 18.18
C ASP A 108 -19.20 -36.82 17.92
N ALA A 109 -18.75 -37.18 16.72
CA ALA A 109 -17.53 -36.64 16.18
C ALA A 109 -17.85 -35.26 15.59
N VAL A 110 -17.45 -34.20 16.29
CA VAL A 110 -17.43 -32.82 15.77
C VAL A 110 -16.86 -32.88 14.36
N ARG A 111 -17.76 -32.81 13.38
CA ARG A 111 -17.41 -32.86 11.96
C ARG A 111 -16.68 -31.56 11.64
N ALA A 112 -15.34 -31.64 11.59
CA ALA A 112 -14.52 -30.55 11.05
C ALA A 112 -15.07 -30.18 9.65
N PRO A 113 -15.20 -28.88 9.33
CA PRO A 113 -15.70 -28.47 8.02
C PRO A 113 -14.84 -29.09 6.90
N PRO A 114 -15.45 -29.48 5.75
CA PRO A 114 -14.72 -30.14 4.69
C PRO A 114 -13.53 -29.29 4.27
N ARG A 115 -12.33 -29.84 4.41
CA ARG A 115 -11.08 -29.20 4.02
C ARG A 115 -11.12 -28.94 2.52
N ARG A 116 -11.18 -27.68 2.13
CA ARG A 116 -11.21 -27.25 0.74
C ARG A 116 -9.80 -27.46 0.16
N SER A 117 -9.67 -28.24 -0.89
CA SER A 117 -8.41 -28.55 -1.56
C SER A 117 -8.28 -27.75 -2.86
N PHE A 118 -7.11 -27.20 -3.12
CA PHE A 118 -6.72 -26.63 -4.40
C PHE A 118 -5.46 -27.37 -4.90
N GLY A 119 -5.57 -28.07 -6.04
CA GLY A 119 -4.42 -28.75 -6.64
C GLY A 119 -3.67 -29.72 -5.72
N GLY A 120 -4.35 -30.40 -4.77
CA GLY A 120 -3.75 -31.28 -3.77
C GLY A 120 -3.32 -30.58 -2.47
N PHE A 121 -3.42 -29.24 -2.38
CA PHE A 121 -3.19 -28.50 -1.15
C PHE A 121 -4.49 -28.33 -0.36
N THR A 122 -4.42 -28.63 0.94
CA THR A 122 -5.52 -28.37 1.87
C THR A 122 -5.33 -26.98 2.45
N GLY A 123 -6.05 -25.98 1.97
CA GLY A 123 -5.92 -24.62 2.46
C GLY A 123 -6.54 -23.60 1.51
N CYS A 124 -6.34 -22.35 1.82
CA CYS A 124 -6.81 -21.23 1.01
C CYS A 124 -5.78 -20.09 1.00
N PHE A 125 -5.87 -19.22 0.02
CA PHE A 125 -5.11 -17.99 -0.03
C PHE A 125 -6.02 -16.82 -0.37
N ASP A 126 -5.57 -15.65 0.00
CA ASP A 126 -6.18 -14.37 -0.34
C ASP A 126 -5.07 -13.35 -0.62
N SER A 127 -5.32 -12.39 -1.49
CA SER A 127 -4.41 -11.27 -1.71
C SER A 127 -5.13 -9.96 -1.90
N ASN A 128 -4.53 -8.91 -1.40
CA ASN A 128 -4.93 -7.53 -1.60
C ASN A 128 -3.82 -6.78 -2.33
N MET A 129 -4.21 -6.00 -3.35
CA MET A 129 -3.29 -5.20 -4.16
C MET A 129 -3.59 -3.72 -3.95
N GLN A 130 -2.58 -2.94 -3.58
CA GLN A 130 -2.68 -1.50 -3.37
C GLN A 130 -1.71 -0.78 -4.29
N ALA A 131 -2.19 0.27 -4.96
CA ALA A 131 -1.34 1.13 -5.78
C ALA A 131 -0.54 2.10 -4.91
N GLU A 132 0.76 2.16 -5.13
CA GLU A 132 1.67 3.02 -4.37
C GLU A 132 1.68 4.48 -4.86
N GLU A 133 1.31 4.75 -6.10
CA GLU A 133 1.27 6.11 -6.67
C GLU A 133 0.19 7.00 -6.05
N SER A 134 -0.76 6.44 -5.32
CA SER A 134 -1.73 7.21 -4.56
C SER A 134 -1.18 7.79 -3.26
N LYS A 135 -0.02 7.29 -2.79
CA LYS A 135 0.62 7.70 -1.54
C LYS A 135 1.67 8.80 -1.77
N ILE A 136 2.12 9.42 -0.68
CA ILE A 136 3.18 10.43 -0.71
C ILE A 136 4.53 9.74 -0.79
N ASN A 137 5.25 9.93 -1.89
CA ASN A 137 6.56 9.32 -2.11
C ASN A 137 7.66 10.17 -1.48
N LEU A 138 8.25 9.69 -0.38
CA LEU A 138 9.28 10.43 0.36
C LEU A 138 10.58 10.60 -0.44
N ASN A 139 10.93 9.65 -1.30
CA ASN A 139 12.09 9.78 -2.18
C ASN A 139 11.96 10.92 -3.22
N ALA A 140 10.72 11.37 -3.47
CA ALA A 140 10.48 12.51 -4.36
C ALA A 140 10.71 13.87 -3.68
N LEU A 141 10.98 13.93 -2.37
CA LEU A 141 11.32 15.16 -1.66
C LEU A 141 12.63 15.76 -2.15
N ASN A 142 13.57 14.94 -2.55
CA ASN A 142 14.85 15.38 -3.14
C ASN A 142 14.68 16.12 -4.50
N MET A 143 13.49 16.08 -5.09
CA MET A 143 13.22 16.76 -6.37
C MET A 143 12.77 18.20 -6.12
N ALA A 144 13.57 19.18 -6.57
CA ALA A 144 13.33 20.63 -6.39
C ALA A 144 11.93 21.10 -6.84
N THR A 145 11.30 20.40 -7.77
CA THR A 145 9.99 20.78 -8.33
C THR A 145 8.89 19.76 -8.03
N SER A 146 9.08 18.89 -7.04
CA SER A 146 8.13 17.82 -6.74
C SER A 146 6.84 18.36 -6.10
N PRO A 147 5.66 18.06 -6.67
CA PRO A 147 4.39 18.35 -6.01
C PRO A 147 4.22 17.56 -4.70
N THR A 148 4.97 16.49 -4.53
CA THR A 148 4.99 15.62 -3.34
C THR A 148 5.46 16.37 -2.10
N THR A 149 6.41 17.30 -2.23
CA THR A 149 6.93 18.11 -1.12
C THR A 149 5.82 18.89 -0.43
N PHE A 150 4.96 19.56 -1.21
CA PHE A 150 3.84 20.30 -0.64
C PHE A 150 2.78 19.37 -0.04
N SER A 151 2.58 18.19 -0.61
CA SER A 151 1.67 17.18 -0.05
C SER A 151 2.19 16.63 1.28
N ALA A 152 3.50 16.36 1.38
CA ALA A 152 4.15 15.94 2.62
C ALA A 152 4.05 17.02 3.71
N LEU A 153 4.33 18.28 3.37
CA LEU A 153 4.17 19.38 4.31
C LEU A 153 2.72 19.52 4.80
N ARG A 154 1.75 19.43 3.91
CA ARG A 154 0.33 19.54 4.26
C ARG A 154 -0.12 18.43 5.19
N ILE A 155 0.29 17.17 4.97
CA ILE A 155 -0.12 16.07 5.84
C ILE A 155 0.50 16.21 7.23
N LEU A 156 1.76 16.61 7.34
CA LEU A 156 2.43 16.80 8.62
C LEU A 156 1.87 17.99 9.41
N THR A 157 1.47 19.07 8.72
CA THR A 157 0.90 20.26 9.35
C THR A 157 -0.62 20.23 9.50
N ASP A 158 -1.28 19.13 9.11
CA ASP A 158 -2.73 18.99 9.25
C ASP A 158 -3.10 18.90 10.74
N LYS A 159 -4.07 19.73 11.17
CA LYS A 159 -4.55 19.79 12.56
C LYS A 159 -4.97 18.43 13.14
N ARG A 160 -5.39 17.50 12.29
CA ARG A 160 -5.75 16.15 12.71
C ARG A 160 -4.56 15.35 13.25
N PHE A 161 -3.34 15.72 12.89
CA PHE A 161 -2.10 15.08 13.31
C PHE A 161 -1.28 15.91 14.29
N GLU A 162 -1.76 17.10 14.70
CA GLU A 162 -1.07 18.00 15.63
C GLU A 162 -0.67 17.29 16.94
N PHE A 163 -1.53 16.39 17.43
CA PHE A 163 -1.30 15.60 18.64
C PHE A 163 -0.04 14.70 18.57
N LEU A 164 0.44 14.38 17.36
CA LEU A 164 1.67 13.58 17.17
C LEU A 164 2.92 14.33 17.62
N PHE A 165 2.86 15.67 17.60
CA PHE A 165 3.99 16.57 17.85
C PHE A 165 3.92 17.28 19.19
N GLU A 166 2.89 17.03 20.01
CA GLU A 166 2.68 17.69 21.30
C GLU A 166 3.58 17.16 22.41
N ALA A 167 3.90 15.88 22.37
CA ALA A 167 4.64 15.20 23.43
C ALA A 167 6.00 14.71 22.95
N GLU A 168 6.97 14.72 23.89
CA GLU A 168 8.25 14.05 23.70
C GLU A 168 8.07 12.54 23.51
N ASP A 169 8.94 11.95 22.70
CA ASP A 169 9.04 10.50 22.54
C ASP A 169 9.77 9.85 23.73
N ARG A 170 10.01 8.52 23.62
CA ARG A 170 10.75 7.75 24.66
C ARG A 170 12.21 8.23 24.82
N ASN A 171 12.77 8.85 23.79
CA ASN A 171 14.15 9.37 23.79
C ASN A 171 14.21 10.84 24.21
N ARG A 172 13.08 11.40 24.71
CA ARG A 172 12.92 12.83 25.05
C ARG A 172 13.14 13.76 23.86
N VAL A 173 12.83 13.27 22.67
CA VAL A 173 12.85 14.03 21.43
C VAL A 173 11.46 14.58 21.17
N ARG A 174 11.38 15.88 20.93
CA ARG A 174 10.19 16.56 20.43
C ARG A 174 10.58 17.34 19.19
N VAL A 175 9.92 17.08 18.10
CA VAL A 175 10.12 17.77 16.83
C VAL A 175 8.81 18.44 16.41
N THR A 176 8.92 19.53 15.67
CA THR A 176 7.79 20.13 14.98
C THR A 176 7.53 19.41 13.64
N PRO A 177 6.33 19.55 13.05
CA PRO A 177 6.06 19.02 11.70
C PRO A 177 7.07 19.49 10.64
N GLN A 178 7.54 20.74 10.76
CA GLN A 178 8.51 21.32 9.84
C GLN A 178 9.90 20.73 10.03
N GLU A 179 10.37 20.58 11.27
CA GLU A 179 11.64 19.92 11.57
C GLU A 179 11.63 18.46 11.10
N LEU A 180 10.54 17.71 11.35
CA LEU A 180 10.45 16.35 10.85
C LEU A 180 10.55 16.29 9.31
N LEU A 181 9.91 17.21 8.60
CA LEU A 181 10.01 17.26 7.15
C LEU A 181 11.43 17.58 6.68
N ILE A 182 12.14 18.45 7.39
CA ILE A 182 13.56 18.76 7.14
C ILE A 182 14.41 17.49 7.34
N HIS A 183 14.27 16.79 8.46
CA HIS A 183 15.02 15.56 8.71
C HIS A 183 14.75 14.45 7.69
N ILE A 184 13.51 14.35 7.17
CA ILE A 184 13.19 13.41 6.09
C ILE A 184 13.86 13.85 4.78
N GLN A 185 13.94 15.17 4.51
CA GLN A 185 14.62 15.71 3.34
C GLN A 185 16.14 15.45 3.41
N ASP A 186 16.77 15.82 4.52
CA ASP A 186 18.19 15.63 4.78
C ASP A 186 18.61 14.15 4.74
N TRP A 187 17.67 13.22 5.04
CA TRP A 187 17.93 11.79 4.90
C TRP A 187 18.10 11.33 3.44
N VAL A 188 17.43 11.99 2.49
CA VAL A 188 17.38 11.56 1.07
C VAL A 188 18.20 12.44 0.13
N ASP A 189 18.61 13.65 0.53
CA ASP A 189 19.48 14.47 -0.31
C ASP A 189 20.94 14.01 -0.21
N GLY A 190 21.83 14.61 -0.95
CA GLY A 190 23.20 14.10 -1.12
C GLY A 190 24.25 15.02 -0.55
N ASP A 191 23.89 15.97 0.30
CA ASP A 191 24.85 16.88 0.94
C ASP A 191 24.83 16.66 2.48
N GLU A 192 25.66 17.37 3.22
CA GLU A 192 25.81 17.25 4.69
C GLU A 192 25.29 18.50 5.41
N VAL A 193 24.55 19.35 4.71
CA VAL A 193 24.09 20.64 5.23
C VAL A 193 22.60 20.58 5.51
N GLN A 194 22.22 20.74 6.78
CA GLN A 194 20.83 20.74 7.19
C GLN A 194 19.99 21.70 6.33
N SER A 195 18.92 21.20 5.73
CA SER A 195 17.96 21.99 4.96
C SER A 195 17.17 22.94 5.87
N SER A 196 16.62 23.99 5.30
CA SER A 196 15.66 24.84 5.97
C SER A 196 14.43 25.09 5.10
N LEU A 197 13.29 25.45 5.72
CA LEU A 197 12.04 25.71 5.01
C LEU A 197 11.81 27.20 4.80
N ASN A 198 11.66 27.61 3.53
CA ASN A 198 11.23 28.95 3.18
C ASN A 198 9.80 28.89 2.58
N LEU A 199 8.81 29.10 3.42
CA LEU A 199 7.40 29.09 3.05
C LEU A 199 6.90 30.42 2.46
N THR A 200 7.73 31.48 2.51
CA THR A 200 7.37 32.84 2.08
C THR A 200 7.69 33.11 0.63
N GLY A 201 8.48 32.29 -0.01
CA GLY A 201 8.87 32.40 -1.42
C GLY A 201 7.72 32.07 -2.36
N ALA A 202 6.82 33.02 -2.60
CA ALA A 202 5.77 32.86 -3.58
C ALA A 202 6.38 32.59 -4.97
N GLY A 203 6.25 31.34 -5.46
CA GLY A 203 6.77 30.94 -6.76
C GLY A 203 8.10 30.16 -6.74
N ALA A 204 8.69 29.91 -5.56
CA ALA A 204 9.83 29.02 -5.48
C ALA A 204 9.42 27.58 -5.87
N PRO A 205 10.25 26.88 -6.66
CA PRO A 205 9.94 25.53 -7.11
C PRO A 205 9.96 24.51 -5.96
N SER A 206 10.77 24.76 -4.93
CA SER A 206 10.86 23.94 -3.71
C SER A 206 10.78 24.84 -2.47
N PRO A 207 10.14 24.41 -1.39
CA PRO A 207 10.19 25.12 -0.11
C PRO A 207 11.51 24.88 0.63
N PHE A 208 12.35 23.92 0.20
CA PHE A 208 13.64 23.66 0.82
C PHE A 208 14.71 24.61 0.28
N VAL A 209 15.51 25.12 1.19
CA VAL A 209 16.70 25.93 0.91
C VAL A 209 17.84 25.41 1.78
N SER A 210 19.09 25.55 1.31
CA SER A 210 20.26 25.15 2.08
C SER A 210 20.34 25.99 3.36
N GLY A 211 20.57 25.32 4.48
CA GLY A 211 20.80 25.92 5.79
C GLY A 211 22.30 26.22 6.04
N PHE A 212 22.69 26.28 7.32
CA PHE A 212 24.04 26.62 7.74
C PHE A 212 24.60 25.65 8.79
N THR A 213 23.86 24.62 9.17
CA THR A 213 24.20 23.67 10.23
C THR A 213 24.48 22.30 9.65
N ASP A 214 25.23 21.49 10.38
CA ASP A 214 25.46 20.07 10.07
C ASP A 214 24.19 19.28 10.35
N GLU A 215 23.71 18.52 9.39
CA GLU A 215 22.53 17.67 9.50
C GLU A 215 22.71 16.48 10.45
N ASN A 216 23.98 16.05 10.66
CA ASN A 216 24.30 14.91 11.50
C ASN A 216 24.25 15.22 13.00
N GLY A 217 24.15 16.49 13.38
CA GLY A 217 24.21 16.94 14.78
C GLY A 217 23.19 16.25 15.70
N ASP A 218 21.97 16.04 15.22
CA ASP A 218 20.91 15.39 16.00
C ASP A 218 21.10 13.87 16.10
N TYR A 219 21.77 13.23 15.15
CA TYR A 219 22.02 11.78 15.13
C TYR A 219 23.16 11.37 16.04
N MET A 220 24.08 12.29 16.43
CA MET A 220 25.17 12.04 17.35
C MET A 220 24.73 11.74 18.80
N ARG A 221 23.46 12.02 19.13
CA ARG A 221 22.88 11.74 20.47
C ARG A 221 22.37 10.31 20.65
N TYR A 222 22.23 9.56 19.55
CA TYR A 222 21.79 8.17 19.61
C TYR A 222 22.89 7.20 20.01
N GLU A 223 22.53 6.00 20.48
CA GLU A 223 23.46 4.94 20.84
C GLU A 223 23.02 3.61 20.21
N PRO A 224 23.76 3.06 19.23
CA PRO A 224 25.01 3.62 18.67
C PRO A 224 24.75 4.91 17.86
N ARG A 225 25.79 5.75 17.77
CA ARG A 225 25.77 6.94 16.91
C ARG A 225 25.74 6.54 15.45
N TYR A 226 25.03 7.27 14.64
CA TYR A 226 24.98 7.08 13.19
C TYR A 226 24.79 8.45 12.51
N GLU A 227 24.92 8.47 11.21
CA GLU A 227 24.79 9.65 10.34
C GLU A 227 23.56 9.50 9.44
N THR A 228 23.13 10.57 8.80
CA THR A 228 22.12 10.54 7.75
C THR A 228 22.56 9.64 6.60
N LYS A 229 21.62 9.03 5.91
CA LYS A 229 21.93 8.10 4.82
C LYS A 229 22.45 8.82 3.57
N ASN A 230 22.01 10.07 3.33
CA ASN A 230 22.30 10.87 2.13
C ASN A 230 22.03 10.09 0.84
N ALA A 231 20.93 9.29 0.85
CA ALA A 231 20.50 8.46 -0.25
C ALA A 231 19.00 8.12 -0.11
N TYR A 232 18.39 7.73 -1.21
CA TYR A 232 16.99 7.31 -1.23
C TYR A 232 16.69 6.19 -0.23
N PHE A 233 15.49 6.23 0.35
CA PHE A 233 14.96 5.12 1.15
C PHE A 233 14.82 3.85 0.30
N ASP A 234 15.29 2.73 0.81
CA ASP A 234 15.07 1.41 0.22
C ASP A 234 13.76 0.78 0.73
N SER A 235 13.37 1.13 1.95
CA SER A 235 12.12 0.69 2.57
C SER A 235 11.49 1.78 3.42
N LEU A 236 10.17 1.70 3.63
CA LEU A 236 9.47 2.63 4.51
C LEU A 236 9.86 2.45 5.98
N ASP A 237 10.37 1.28 6.35
CA ASP A 237 10.81 1.01 7.72
C ASP A 237 12.09 1.79 8.11
N GLU A 238 12.87 2.26 7.13
CA GLU A 238 14.02 3.15 7.38
C GLU A 238 13.61 4.50 7.99
N LEU A 239 12.36 4.92 7.86
CA LEU A 239 11.88 6.11 8.54
C LEU A 239 12.10 6.08 10.06
N TYR A 240 12.14 4.90 10.66
CA TYR A 240 12.47 4.77 12.09
C TYR A 240 13.88 5.23 12.45
N LEU A 241 14.77 5.38 11.47
CA LEU A 241 16.11 5.91 11.65
C LEU A 241 16.16 7.45 11.52
N VAL A 242 15.13 8.06 10.98
CA VAL A 242 15.06 9.52 10.85
C VAL A 242 14.74 10.16 12.19
N HIS A 243 15.51 11.20 12.54
CA HIS A 243 15.33 11.92 13.80
C HIS A 243 13.89 12.43 13.96
N GLY A 244 13.29 12.17 15.12
CA GLY A 244 11.93 12.56 15.45
C GLY A 244 10.82 11.61 14.98
N VAL A 245 11.14 10.58 14.18
CA VAL A 245 10.16 9.55 13.82
C VAL A 245 9.99 8.55 14.97
N ASN A 246 8.75 8.24 15.30
CA ASN A 246 8.39 7.31 16.37
C ASN A 246 7.18 6.44 15.97
N ASP A 247 6.84 5.47 16.82
CA ASP A 247 5.73 4.54 16.58
C ASP A 247 4.39 5.25 16.35
N ARG A 248 4.14 6.39 16.99
CA ARG A 248 2.88 7.14 16.85
C ARG A 248 2.79 7.75 15.45
N ILE A 249 3.85 8.37 14.98
CA ILE A 249 3.97 8.97 13.64
C ILE A 249 3.81 7.87 12.59
N MET A 250 4.53 6.75 12.75
CA MET A 250 4.41 5.62 11.83
C MET A 250 3.01 5.01 11.83
N ALA A 251 2.38 4.81 12.99
CA ALA A 251 1.02 4.29 13.07
C ALA A 251 -0.02 5.19 12.39
N ALA A 252 0.17 6.50 12.43
CA ALA A 252 -0.77 7.46 11.85
C ALA A 252 -0.55 7.69 10.34
N LEU A 253 0.69 7.63 9.86
CA LEU A 253 1.04 8.10 8.52
C LEU A 253 1.50 6.99 7.56
N ARG A 254 1.91 5.81 8.06
CA ARG A 254 2.47 4.71 7.25
C ARG A 254 1.63 4.37 6.01
N GLU A 255 0.32 4.30 6.15
CA GLU A 255 -0.60 3.96 5.06
C GLU A 255 -0.66 5.04 3.96
N ARG A 256 -0.19 6.25 4.24
CA ARG A 256 -0.20 7.41 3.34
C ARG A 256 1.16 7.72 2.73
N LEU A 257 2.21 7.06 3.22
CA LEU A 257 3.59 7.27 2.80
C LEU A 257 4.08 6.09 1.95
N THR A 258 5.02 6.36 1.06
CA THR A 258 5.69 5.34 0.25
C THR A 258 7.09 5.80 -0.14
N VAL A 259 7.91 4.84 -0.57
CA VAL A 259 9.27 5.09 -1.09
C VAL A 259 9.51 4.37 -2.42
N TYR A 260 8.53 3.59 -2.88
CA TYR A 260 8.70 2.61 -3.97
C TYR A 260 8.41 3.11 -5.38
N PRO A 261 7.46 4.05 -5.62
CA PRO A 261 7.20 4.55 -6.97
C PRO A 261 8.40 5.28 -7.56
N SER A 262 8.36 5.50 -8.88
CA SER A 262 9.31 6.40 -9.53
C SER A 262 9.22 7.81 -8.91
N ILE A 263 10.36 8.44 -8.66
CA ILE A 263 10.45 9.80 -8.10
C ILE A 263 9.79 10.87 -8.98
N ASN A 264 9.68 10.60 -10.27
CA ASN A 264 9.02 11.49 -11.25
C ASN A 264 7.50 11.22 -11.35
N GLY A 265 6.95 10.34 -10.51
CA GLY A 265 5.54 9.98 -10.52
C GLY A 265 4.66 11.14 -10.05
N ALA A 266 3.60 11.40 -10.80
CA ALA A 266 2.54 12.31 -10.39
C ALA A 266 1.56 11.61 -9.43
N ALA A 267 0.86 12.38 -8.57
CA ALA A 267 -0.13 11.84 -7.65
C ALA A 267 -1.30 11.18 -8.41
N ASN A 268 -1.73 10.00 -7.98
CA ASN A 268 -2.84 9.31 -8.61
C ASN A 268 -4.18 9.92 -8.21
N ILE A 269 -4.97 10.33 -9.22
CA ILE A 269 -6.31 10.91 -9.03
C ILE A 269 -7.36 9.88 -8.61
N ASN A 270 -7.04 8.60 -8.74
CA ASN A 270 -7.91 7.50 -8.33
C ASN A 270 -7.56 6.97 -6.92
N ALA A 271 -6.91 7.78 -6.09
CA ALA A 271 -6.61 7.45 -4.70
C ALA A 271 -7.89 7.20 -3.89
N ASP A 272 -7.88 6.16 -3.05
CA ASP A 272 -9.01 5.80 -2.18
C ASP A 272 -9.09 6.71 -0.95
N ASP A 273 -7.93 7.14 -0.41
CA ASP A 273 -7.87 8.05 0.73
C ASP A 273 -8.35 9.46 0.31
N PRO A 274 -9.42 9.98 0.91
CA PRO A 274 -9.95 11.31 0.56
C PRO A 274 -8.97 12.45 0.87
N VAL A 275 -8.05 12.25 1.79
CA VAL A 275 -7.03 13.25 2.15
C VAL A 275 -5.98 13.36 1.04
N LEU A 276 -5.49 12.22 0.57
CA LEU A 276 -4.53 12.17 -0.53
C LEU A 276 -5.15 12.68 -1.83
N LEU A 277 -6.42 12.34 -2.08
CA LEU A 277 -7.16 12.88 -3.20
C LEU A 277 -7.32 14.41 -3.11
N LEU A 278 -7.62 14.95 -1.91
CA LEU A 278 -7.67 16.40 -1.68
C LEU A 278 -6.33 17.06 -2.03
N PHE A 279 -5.21 16.47 -1.62
CA PHE A 279 -3.88 17.02 -1.94
C PHE A 279 -3.59 16.98 -3.45
N ALA A 280 -3.96 15.89 -4.13
CA ALA A 280 -3.87 15.80 -5.57
C ALA A 280 -4.68 16.91 -6.27
N ILE A 281 -5.91 17.16 -5.80
CA ILE A 281 -6.76 18.27 -6.28
C ILE A 281 -6.07 19.59 -6.06
N GLN A 282 -5.61 19.88 -4.83
CA GLN A 282 -5.00 21.17 -4.49
C GLN A 282 -3.69 21.44 -5.25
N ASN A 283 -2.94 20.39 -5.62
CA ASN A 283 -1.71 20.54 -6.39
C ASN A 283 -1.96 21.04 -7.83
N VAL A 284 -3.12 20.78 -8.40
CA VAL A 284 -3.48 21.23 -9.76
C VAL A 284 -4.23 22.57 -9.81
N VAL A 285 -4.61 23.13 -8.66
CA VAL A 285 -5.30 24.42 -8.60
C VAL A 285 -4.36 25.55 -8.99
N ASP A 286 -4.80 26.42 -9.89
CA ASP A 286 -4.12 27.65 -10.25
C ASP A 286 -4.44 28.72 -9.16
N LEU A 287 -3.64 28.75 -8.10
CA LEU A 287 -3.85 29.62 -6.95
C LEU A 287 -3.98 31.11 -7.29
N PRO A 288 -3.17 31.71 -8.20
CA PRO A 288 -3.35 33.09 -8.62
C PRO A 288 -4.74 33.40 -9.21
N LYS A 289 -5.39 32.42 -9.80
CA LYS A 289 -6.75 32.56 -10.35
C LYS A 289 -7.85 32.14 -9.37
N ALA A 290 -7.50 31.48 -8.29
CA ALA A 290 -8.44 31.00 -7.26
C ALA A 290 -8.77 32.10 -6.22
N THR A 291 -9.29 33.24 -6.68
CA THR A 291 -9.52 34.43 -5.82
C THR A 291 -10.87 34.43 -5.09
N HIS A 292 -11.80 33.57 -5.49
CA HIS A 292 -13.13 33.52 -4.90
C HIS A 292 -13.10 33.03 -3.44
N THR A 293 -13.92 33.59 -2.57
CA THR A 293 -13.98 33.28 -1.13
C THR A 293 -14.30 31.82 -0.82
N LYS A 294 -15.01 31.11 -1.72
CA LYS A 294 -15.33 29.67 -1.58
C LYS A 294 -14.08 28.80 -1.41
N PHE A 295 -12.93 29.18 -1.98
CA PHE A 295 -11.69 28.42 -1.87
C PHE A 295 -11.05 28.46 -0.47
N LYS A 296 -11.54 29.38 0.40
CA LYS A 296 -11.15 29.47 1.81
C LYS A 296 -12.05 28.61 2.71
N ASP A 297 -13.18 28.13 2.19
CA ASP A 297 -14.12 27.31 2.93
C ASP A 297 -13.70 25.81 2.90
N PRO A 298 -13.42 25.19 4.05
CA PRO A 298 -13.11 23.78 4.10
C PRO A 298 -14.23 22.87 3.58
N LEU A 299 -15.51 23.26 3.75
CA LEU A 299 -16.67 22.47 3.30
C LEU A 299 -16.71 22.39 1.77
N PHE A 300 -16.33 23.46 1.08
CA PHE A 300 -16.21 23.43 -0.38
C PHE A 300 -15.26 22.33 -0.85
N TRP A 301 -14.12 22.16 -0.21
CA TRP A 301 -13.16 21.12 -0.59
C TRP A 301 -13.66 19.71 -0.30
N VAL A 302 -14.47 19.52 0.74
CA VAL A 302 -15.16 18.26 1.01
C VAL A 302 -16.14 17.93 -0.12
N GLU A 303 -16.91 18.90 -0.59
CA GLU A 303 -17.82 18.75 -1.73
C GLU A 303 -17.07 18.38 -3.02
N VAL A 304 -15.93 19.04 -3.28
CA VAL A 304 -15.08 18.75 -4.46
C VAL A 304 -14.56 17.32 -4.41
N VAL A 305 -14.02 16.87 -3.27
CA VAL A 305 -13.54 15.50 -3.08
C VAL A 305 -14.69 14.50 -3.30
N ASN A 306 -15.87 14.78 -2.75
CA ASN A 306 -17.04 13.91 -2.91
C ASN A 306 -17.51 13.86 -4.36
N ALA A 307 -17.50 14.98 -5.10
CA ALA A 307 -17.86 15.02 -6.51
C ALA A 307 -16.91 14.14 -7.36
N VAL A 308 -15.59 14.25 -7.11
CA VAL A 308 -14.58 13.40 -7.80
C VAL A 308 -14.78 11.94 -7.45
N ARG A 309 -15.01 11.59 -6.17
CA ARG A 309 -15.26 10.21 -5.72
C ARG A 309 -16.54 9.63 -6.32
N THR A 310 -17.61 10.42 -6.41
CA THR A 310 -18.87 10.01 -7.03
C THR A 310 -18.68 9.74 -8.51
N ALA A 311 -18.01 10.64 -9.23
CA ALA A 311 -17.72 10.44 -10.63
C ALA A 311 -16.86 9.18 -10.86
N ARG A 312 -15.89 8.91 -9.99
CA ARG A 312 -15.09 7.69 -10.01
C ARG A 312 -15.92 6.43 -9.77
N ALA A 313 -16.86 6.48 -8.83
CA ALA A 313 -17.73 5.33 -8.51
C ALA A 313 -18.69 4.97 -9.65
N ILE A 314 -19.12 5.97 -10.43
CA ILE A 314 -19.94 5.77 -11.64
C ILE A 314 -19.07 5.20 -12.78
N SER A 315 -17.81 5.63 -12.86
CA SER A 315 -16.85 5.10 -13.81
C SER A 315 -16.21 3.83 -13.26
N VAL A 316 -16.75 2.67 -13.59
CA VAL A 316 -16.26 1.32 -13.17
C VAL A 316 -14.75 1.13 -13.39
N LEU A 317 -14.10 2.03 -14.09
CA LEU A 317 -12.76 1.90 -14.63
C LEU A 317 -11.80 3.00 -14.18
N GLY A 318 -12.25 3.84 -13.25
CA GLY A 318 -11.52 4.99 -12.76
C GLY A 318 -11.69 6.23 -13.65
N LEU A 319 -11.21 7.36 -13.16
CA LEU A 319 -11.23 8.64 -13.88
C LEU A 319 -9.97 8.80 -14.73
N SER A 320 -10.13 9.32 -15.94
CA SER A 320 -9.02 9.84 -16.72
C SER A 320 -8.59 11.23 -16.21
N THR A 321 -7.35 11.63 -16.46
CA THR A 321 -6.87 12.98 -16.12
C THR A 321 -7.67 14.09 -16.83
N GLN A 322 -8.24 13.82 -17.98
CA GLN A 322 -9.10 14.75 -18.73
C GLN A 322 -10.47 14.93 -18.05
N ASP A 323 -11.12 13.82 -17.69
CA ASP A 323 -12.40 13.86 -16.96
C ASP A 323 -12.24 14.53 -15.59
N PHE A 324 -11.16 14.22 -14.88
CA PHE A 324 -10.81 14.87 -13.63
C PHE A 324 -10.72 16.39 -13.79
N ARG A 325 -9.99 16.87 -14.82
CA ARG A 325 -9.92 18.30 -15.13
C ARG A 325 -11.29 18.88 -15.44
N ALA A 326 -12.10 18.20 -16.24
CA ALA A 326 -13.44 18.67 -16.61
C ALA A 326 -14.35 18.80 -15.39
N ILE A 327 -14.30 17.86 -14.43
CA ILE A 327 -15.05 17.92 -13.17
C ILE A 327 -14.62 19.14 -12.35
N LEU A 328 -13.32 19.36 -12.18
CA LEU A 328 -12.83 20.52 -11.42
C LEU A 328 -13.25 21.85 -12.06
N GLN A 329 -13.14 21.95 -13.38
CA GLN A 329 -13.57 23.15 -14.12
C GLN A 329 -15.10 23.36 -14.03
N GLY A 330 -15.88 22.27 -14.08
CA GLY A 330 -17.35 22.32 -13.88
C GLY A 330 -17.75 22.84 -12.49
N LEU A 331 -16.91 22.61 -11.47
CA LEU A 331 -17.08 23.17 -10.11
C LEU A 331 -16.52 24.60 -9.98
N GLY A 332 -16.05 25.18 -11.10
CA GLY A 332 -15.48 26.53 -11.16
C GLY A 332 -14.13 26.64 -10.46
N ILE A 333 -13.33 25.55 -10.48
CA ILE A 333 -11.98 25.53 -9.96
C ILE A 333 -11.01 25.84 -11.12
N PRO A 334 -10.18 26.89 -11.02
CA PRO A 334 -9.16 27.16 -12.01
C PRO A 334 -8.06 26.11 -11.93
N VAL A 335 -7.84 25.38 -13.03
CA VAL A 335 -6.84 24.33 -13.14
C VAL A 335 -5.64 24.83 -13.91
N LYS A 336 -4.41 24.54 -13.44
CA LYS A 336 -3.15 24.86 -14.10
C LYS A 336 -3.12 24.29 -15.53
N SER A 337 -2.48 25.02 -16.46
CA SER A 337 -2.34 24.55 -17.86
C SER A 337 -1.51 23.25 -17.96
N ASP A 338 -0.50 23.12 -17.11
CA ASP A 338 0.42 21.98 -17.02
C ASP A 338 0.03 20.92 -15.97
N TYR A 339 -1.25 20.85 -15.62
CA TYR A 339 -1.80 19.98 -14.56
C TYR A 339 -1.38 18.50 -14.70
N ALA A 340 -1.16 18.02 -15.93
CA ALA A 340 -0.74 16.66 -16.23
C ALA A 340 0.66 16.31 -15.66
N ARG A 341 1.44 17.30 -15.24
CA ARG A 341 2.71 17.07 -14.53
C ARG A 341 2.51 16.73 -13.07
N PHE A 342 1.37 17.09 -12.49
CA PHE A 342 1.07 16.96 -11.04
C PHE A 342 0.21 15.76 -10.72
N VAL A 343 -0.55 15.26 -11.70
CA VAL A 343 -1.49 14.14 -11.50
C VAL A 343 -1.40 13.10 -12.61
N SER A 344 -1.69 11.87 -12.26
CA SER A 344 -1.71 10.73 -13.17
C SER A 344 -2.94 9.87 -12.90
N ASP A 345 -3.39 9.16 -13.90
CA ASP A 345 -4.40 8.10 -13.81
C ASP A 345 -3.78 6.70 -13.90
N ARG A 346 -2.43 6.60 -13.90
CA ARG A 346 -1.69 5.35 -14.08
C ARG A 346 -1.07 4.90 -12.78
N ASN A 347 -1.12 3.58 -12.56
CA ASN A 347 -0.41 2.89 -11.50
C ASN A 347 0.64 1.98 -12.12
N THR A 348 1.86 2.06 -11.63
CA THR A 348 2.98 1.22 -12.06
C THR A 348 3.59 0.41 -10.94
N THR A 349 3.38 0.82 -9.70
CA THR A 349 3.94 0.17 -8.51
C THR A 349 2.80 -0.27 -7.59
N PHE A 350 2.87 -1.52 -7.15
CA PHE A 350 1.83 -2.12 -6.33
C PHE A 350 2.43 -2.84 -5.14
N THR A 351 1.87 -2.61 -3.97
CA THR A 351 2.06 -3.48 -2.80
C THR A 351 1.01 -4.58 -2.84
N ILE A 352 1.48 -5.81 -2.72
CA ILE A 352 0.66 -7.02 -2.70
C ILE A 352 0.81 -7.67 -1.33
N HIS A 353 -0.29 -7.74 -0.59
CA HIS A 353 -0.36 -8.49 0.66
C HIS A 353 -0.98 -9.85 0.38
N GLY A 354 -0.16 -10.88 0.40
CA GLY A 354 -0.58 -12.27 0.21
C GLY A 354 -0.75 -12.98 1.54
N THR A 355 -1.87 -13.64 1.74
CA THR A 355 -2.15 -14.47 2.92
C THR A 355 -2.39 -15.90 2.47
N GLY A 356 -1.75 -16.86 3.13
CA GLY A 356 -1.98 -18.29 2.91
C GLY A 356 -2.34 -18.98 4.21
N THR A 357 -3.32 -19.85 4.17
CA THR A 357 -3.77 -20.64 5.32
C THR A 357 -3.65 -22.12 5.00
N GLY A 358 -2.84 -22.84 5.75
CA GLY A 358 -2.65 -24.28 5.68
C GLY A 358 -2.92 -24.92 7.04
N GLY A 359 -3.90 -25.82 7.12
CA GLY A 359 -4.32 -26.39 8.40
C GLY A 359 -4.73 -25.31 9.42
N ASN A 360 -3.97 -25.19 10.50
CA ASN A 360 -4.17 -24.19 11.54
C ASN A 360 -3.16 -23.04 11.47
N VAL A 361 -2.29 -23.02 10.46
CA VAL A 361 -1.22 -22.01 10.31
C VAL A 361 -1.61 -21.00 9.24
N THR A 362 -1.37 -19.73 9.51
CA THR A 362 -1.53 -18.64 8.54
C THR A 362 -0.19 -17.93 8.38
N ARG A 363 0.23 -17.74 7.13
CA ARG A 363 1.41 -16.96 6.75
C ARG A 363 0.99 -15.74 5.95
N LYS A 364 1.66 -14.62 6.24
CA LYS A 364 1.47 -13.36 5.50
C LYS A 364 2.77 -13.00 4.80
N LEU A 365 2.66 -12.58 3.57
CA LEU A 365 3.78 -12.10 2.76
C LEU A 365 3.41 -10.74 2.20
N THR A 366 4.37 -9.83 2.21
CA THR A 366 4.23 -8.52 1.57
C THR A 366 5.26 -8.38 0.47
N ALA A 367 4.81 -8.06 -0.73
CA ALA A 367 5.67 -7.83 -1.88
C ALA A 367 5.35 -6.50 -2.54
N VAL A 368 6.38 -5.71 -2.89
CA VAL A 368 6.21 -4.54 -3.74
C VAL A 368 6.75 -4.84 -5.12
N VAL A 369 5.91 -4.63 -6.12
CA VAL A 369 6.19 -4.95 -7.51
C VAL A 369 6.05 -3.71 -8.38
N ARG A 370 7.08 -3.41 -9.18
CA ARG A 370 7.05 -2.34 -10.17
C ARG A 370 6.81 -2.93 -11.56
N MET A 371 5.74 -2.45 -12.21
CA MET A 371 5.27 -2.92 -13.51
C MET A 371 5.77 -2.07 -14.69
N ASP A 372 6.87 -1.32 -14.52
CA ASP A 372 7.51 -0.51 -15.55
C ASP A 372 8.26 -1.34 -16.59
N THR A 373 8.73 -2.52 -16.21
CA THR A 373 9.37 -3.50 -17.10
C THR A 373 8.37 -4.54 -17.58
N GLY A 374 8.63 -5.15 -18.74
CA GLY A 374 7.75 -6.20 -19.29
C GLY A 374 7.63 -7.44 -18.38
N GLY A 375 6.67 -8.30 -18.69
CA GLY A 375 6.46 -9.57 -17.97
C GLY A 375 5.67 -9.39 -16.67
N LEU A 376 6.11 -10.08 -15.60
CA LEU A 376 5.46 -10.07 -14.28
C LEU A 376 5.91 -8.92 -13.38
N GLY A 377 6.58 -7.90 -13.95
CA GLY A 377 7.12 -6.78 -13.20
C GLY A 377 8.36 -7.14 -12.37
N ARG A 378 9.05 -6.11 -11.88
CA ARG A 378 10.24 -6.24 -11.03
C ARG A 378 9.83 -6.21 -9.56
N LEU A 379 10.28 -7.21 -8.80
CA LEU A 379 10.15 -7.23 -7.33
C LEU A 379 11.12 -6.20 -6.75
N VAL A 380 10.61 -5.25 -5.98
CA VAL A 380 11.36 -4.16 -5.35
C VAL A 380 11.57 -4.41 -3.86
N TYR A 381 10.56 -5.01 -3.21
CA TYR A 381 10.58 -5.31 -1.79
C TYR A 381 9.88 -6.65 -1.52
N TRP A 382 10.37 -7.37 -0.52
CA TRP A 382 9.79 -8.64 -0.05
C TRP A 382 9.93 -8.76 1.45
N ARG A 383 8.84 -9.10 2.13
CA ARG A 383 8.80 -9.33 3.59
C ARG A 383 7.95 -10.53 3.91
N GLU A 384 8.41 -11.33 4.83
CA GLU A 384 7.74 -12.53 5.36
C GLU A 384 7.36 -12.29 6.83
N GLU A 385 6.08 -12.62 7.19
CA GLU A 385 5.52 -12.42 8.54
C GLU A 385 4.91 -13.72 9.06
#